data_36f43680a8d40f7f11dd2f8be3e3cd29
#
_entry.id   36f43680a8d40f7f11dd2f8be3e3cd29
#
_cell.length_a   1.000
_cell.length_b   1.000
_cell.length_c   1.000
_cell.angle_alpha   90.00
_cell.angle_beta   90.00
_cell.angle_gamma   90.00
#
_symmetry.space_group_name_H-M   'P 1'
#
loop_
_entity.id
_entity.type
_entity.pdbx_description
1 polymer ?
#
loop_
_entity_poly.entity_id
_entity_poly.type
_entity_poly.pdbx_seq_one_letter_code
_entity_poly.pdbx_strand_id
1 'polypeptide(L)'
;MHSWIGLKLSIFLTFILATGTLAVFAHEFDWLVTPAMRVAPRAEPVASWGAWADAAARAAPDARLQTLYAPIDPWFTVEAWIDHGKGAPERIYVDPWTAQVTGRHSWANVHRFLRQVHRHLMLPTKIGIPLVCSLALLLAVSLVSGVVTYKKWWRGFFRMPRGGDGRRLTGDLHRLLGLWSLWFVALIALTGIWYLVETLGGNAAVPKLPKIAAAPAPVGERLDRLMALARQADPKLDIREIRFTKDGGVVFLGQSSAWLVRDRANAVAVDPATAIIVARLDGRDLNAHQRISEMADPLHFGTFGGIWTKALWFLFGAAMTAMAVTGTMIYAMRLAKASRAQGSTMGLAWRGMGIWAYIGLALILLALALTPGAIGGAS
;
A
#
# COMPACT_ATOMS: atom_id res chain seq x y z
N MET A 1 -8.72 -14.91 -26.70
CA MET A 1 -7.61 -14.41 -25.88
C MET A 1 -8.03 -14.10 -24.44
N HIS A 2 -9.00 -13.22 -24.18
CA HIS A 2 -9.46 -12.85 -22.85
C HIS A 2 -9.66 -14.04 -21.89
N SER A 3 -10.41 -15.06 -22.29
CA SER A 3 -10.70 -16.23 -21.45
C SER A 3 -9.51 -17.18 -21.25
N TRP A 4 -8.58 -17.26 -22.20
CA TRP A 4 -7.46 -18.20 -22.13
C TRP A 4 -6.35 -17.71 -21.20
N ILE A 5 -5.96 -16.44 -21.33
CA ILE A 5 -4.91 -15.82 -20.48
C ILE A 5 -5.42 -15.70 -19.03
N GLY A 6 -6.66 -15.23 -18.85
CA GLY A 6 -7.25 -15.09 -17.52
C GLY A 6 -7.35 -16.40 -16.77
N LEU A 7 -7.62 -17.52 -17.46
CA LEU A 7 -7.67 -18.84 -16.80
C LEU A 7 -6.29 -19.32 -16.35
N LYS A 8 -5.26 -19.24 -17.21
CA LYS A 8 -3.95 -19.81 -16.92
C LYS A 8 -3.33 -19.24 -15.64
N LEU A 9 -3.48 -17.95 -15.42
CA LEU A 9 -2.92 -17.24 -14.25
C LEU A 9 -3.96 -16.94 -13.16
N SER A 10 -5.16 -17.54 -13.24
CA SER A 10 -6.28 -17.18 -12.38
C SER A 10 -6.01 -17.33 -10.88
N ILE A 11 -5.33 -18.41 -10.45
CA ILE A 11 -4.99 -18.64 -9.04
C ILE A 11 -4.05 -17.52 -8.56
N PHE A 12 -2.98 -17.28 -9.30
CA PHE A 12 -1.99 -16.26 -8.95
C PHE A 12 -2.58 -14.86 -9.01
N LEU A 13 -3.31 -14.52 -10.08
CA LEU A 13 -3.97 -13.23 -10.22
C LEU A 13 -5.01 -12.99 -9.10
N THR A 14 -5.85 -14.00 -8.79
CA THR A 14 -6.83 -13.88 -7.70
C THR A 14 -6.15 -13.65 -6.37
N PHE A 15 -5.06 -14.35 -6.09
CA PHE A 15 -4.29 -14.16 -4.85
C PHE A 15 -3.71 -12.74 -4.74
N ILE A 16 -3.10 -12.22 -5.81
CA ILE A 16 -2.56 -10.85 -5.82
C ILE A 16 -3.67 -9.81 -5.68
N LEU A 17 -4.80 -9.96 -6.38
CA LEU A 17 -5.93 -9.05 -6.25
C LEU A 17 -6.54 -9.09 -4.84
N ALA A 18 -6.69 -10.26 -4.25
CA ALA A 18 -7.21 -10.43 -2.89
C ALA A 18 -6.27 -9.80 -1.84
N THR A 19 -4.96 -10.08 -1.93
CA THR A 19 -3.98 -9.51 -1.00
C THR A 19 -3.86 -7.99 -1.15
N GLY A 20 -3.96 -7.45 -2.38
CA GLY A 20 -4.01 -6.02 -2.63
C GLY A 20 -5.26 -5.37 -2.08
N THR A 21 -6.42 -6.02 -2.23
CA THR A 21 -7.69 -5.55 -1.64
C THR A 21 -7.59 -5.46 -0.11
N LEU A 22 -7.06 -6.50 0.53
CA LEU A 22 -6.84 -6.49 1.98
C LEU A 22 -5.81 -5.46 2.41
N ALA A 23 -4.76 -5.25 1.61
CA ALA A 23 -3.71 -4.28 1.90
C ALA A 23 -4.20 -2.83 1.98
N VAL A 24 -5.34 -2.50 1.37
CA VAL A 24 -5.98 -1.16 1.49
C VAL A 24 -6.28 -0.80 2.94
N PHE A 25 -6.73 -1.79 3.74
CA PHE A 25 -7.06 -1.64 5.16
C PHE A 25 -6.00 -2.25 6.09
N ALA A 26 -4.77 -2.40 5.64
CA ALA A 26 -3.75 -3.10 6.39
C ALA A 26 -3.42 -2.42 7.75
N HIS A 27 -3.46 -1.08 7.82
CA HIS A 27 -3.26 -0.34 9.09
C HIS A 27 -4.44 -0.53 10.05
N GLU A 28 -5.66 -0.56 9.52
CA GLU A 28 -6.87 -0.81 10.30
C GLU A 28 -6.91 -2.26 10.82
N PHE A 29 -6.39 -3.22 10.05
CA PHE A 29 -6.21 -4.58 10.55
C PHE A 29 -5.15 -4.66 11.66
N ASP A 30 -4.04 -3.94 11.56
CA ASP A 30 -3.07 -3.83 12.66
C ASP A 30 -3.74 -3.24 13.91
N TRP A 31 -4.53 -2.18 13.75
CA TRP A 31 -5.27 -1.55 14.84
C TRP A 31 -6.26 -2.53 15.50
N LEU A 32 -6.92 -3.39 14.72
CA LEU A 32 -7.83 -4.42 15.24
C LEU A 32 -7.11 -5.48 16.07
N VAL A 33 -5.88 -5.87 15.72
CA VAL A 33 -5.16 -6.96 16.40
C VAL A 33 -4.13 -6.46 17.41
N THR A 34 -3.81 -5.15 17.42
CA THR A 34 -2.80 -4.56 18.31
C THR A 34 -3.45 -3.56 19.26
N PRO A 35 -3.85 -3.95 20.48
CA PRO A 35 -4.51 -3.04 21.43
C PRO A 35 -3.71 -1.77 21.74
N ALA A 36 -2.37 -1.85 21.72
CA ALA A 36 -1.49 -0.70 21.95
C ALA A 36 -1.62 0.43 20.92
N MET A 37 -2.20 0.16 19.73
CA MET A 37 -2.47 1.17 18.71
C MET A 37 -3.77 1.95 18.93
N ARG A 38 -4.55 1.62 19.98
CA ARG A 38 -5.91 2.14 20.16
C ARG A 38 -5.95 3.21 21.22
N VAL A 39 -6.53 4.33 20.87
CA VAL A 39 -6.85 5.41 21.81
C VAL A 39 -8.27 5.90 21.57
N ALA A 40 -8.91 6.39 22.62
CA ALA A 40 -10.18 7.10 22.50
C ALA A 40 -9.91 8.56 22.09
N PRO A 41 -10.52 9.07 21.00
CA PRO A 41 -10.40 10.47 20.62
C PRO A 41 -10.85 11.39 21.77
N ARG A 42 -10.12 12.48 21.99
CA ARG A 42 -10.41 13.49 23.02
C ARG A 42 -10.57 14.86 22.38
N ALA A 43 -11.27 15.75 23.07
CA ALA A 43 -11.47 17.14 22.63
C ALA A 43 -10.27 18.04 22.98
N GLU A 44 -9.43 17.63 23.94
CA GLU A 44 -8.25 18.37 24.35
C GLU A 44 -7.22 18.45 23.21
N PRO A 45 -6.38 19.48 23.18
CA PRO A 45 -5.27 19.54 22.25
C PRO A 45 -4.32 18.35 22.42
N VAL A 46 -3.78 17.83 21.34
CA VAL A 46 -2.75 16.80 21.38
C VAL A 46 -1.46 17.33 21.99
N ALA A 47 -0.68 16.46 22.63
CA ALA A 47 0.65 16.79 23.10
C ALA A 47 1.58 17.17 21.94
N SER A 48 2.69 17.82 22.26
CA SER A 48 3.64 18.23 21.23
C SER A 48 4.40 17.04 20.64
N TRP A 49 4.90 17.20 19.43
CA TRP A 49 5.77 16.21 18.79
C TRP A 49 7.05 15.95 19.61
N GLY A 50 7.56 17.00 20.28
CA GLY A 50 8.67 16.87 21.21
C GLY A 50 8.35 15.96 22.38
N ALA A 51 7.14 16.10 22.96
CA ALA A 51 6.69 15.24 24.04
C ALA A 51 6.53 13.78 23.60
N TRP A 52 6.02 13.53 22.40
CA TRP A 52 5.92 12.19 21.83
C TRP A 52 7.31 11.57 21.61
N ALA A 53 8.24 12.33 21.03
CA ALA A 53 9.60 11.87 20.79
C ALA A 53 10.34 11.58 22.11
N ASP A 54 10.14 12.40 23.12
CA ASP A 54 10.73 12.25 24.43
C ASP A 54 10.20 11.00 25.17
N ALA A 55 8.89 10.74 25.07
CA ALA A 55 8.27 9.52 25.60
C ALA A 55 8.83 8.26 24.95
N ALA A 56 8.95 8.27 23.60
CA ALA A 56 9.51 7.15 22.86
C ALA A 56 10.99 6.91 23.19
N ALA A 57 11.79 7.98 23.28
CA ALA A 57 13.20 7.91 23.62
C ALA A 57 13.43 7.39 25.06
N ARG A 58 12.63 7.86 26.03
CA ARG A 58 12.69 7.33 27.43
C ARG A 58 12.32 5.86 27.50
N ALA A 59 11.41 5.39 26.66
CA ALA A 59 11.03 3.99 26.63
C ALA A 59 12.14 3.08 26.05
N ALA A 60 13.09 3.62 25.27
CA ALA A 60 14.20 2.90 24.68
C ALA A 60 15.51 3.71 24.76
N PRO A 61 16.10 3.91 25.97
CA PRO A 61 17.21 4.83 26.20
C PRO A 61 18.50 4.43 25.47
N ASP A 62 18.70 3.12 25.25
CA ASP A 62 19.89 2.57 24.61
C ASP A 62 19.76 2.43 23.08
N ALA A 63 18.68 2.98 22.51
CA ALA A 63 18.37 2.85 21.10
C ALA A 63 18.10 4.21 20.45
N ARG A 64 18.16 4.28 19.13
CA ARG A 64 17.99 5.51 18.36
C ARG A 64 16.57 5.65 17.84
N LEU A 65 15.93 6.77 18.14
CA LEU A 65 14.68 7.17 17.46
C LEU A 65 14.98 7.40 15.97
N GLN A 66 14.31 6.63 15.11
CA GLN A 66 14.52 6.66 13.66
C GLN A 66 13.43 7.48 12.97
N THR A 67 12.17 7.26 13.33
CA THR A 67 11.04 7.93 12.69
C THR A 67 9.90 8.08 13.69
N LEU A 68 9.17 9.18 13.57
CA LEU A 68 7.96 9.45 14.34
C LEU A 68 6.83 9.78 13.38
N TYR A 69 5.72 9.07 13.48
CA TYR A 69 4.53 9.26 12.65
C TYR A 69 3.37 9.84 13.46
N ALA A 70 2.70 10.83 12.91
CA ALA A 70 1.41 11.28 13.44
C ALA A 70 0.37 10.15 13.39
N PRO A 71 -0.67 10.19 14.23
CA PRO A 71 -1.82 9.32 14.11
C PRO A 71 -2.42 9.39 12.69
N ILE A 72 -2.71 8.23 12.10
CA ILE A 72 -3.34 8.14 10.77
C ILE A 72 -4.78 8.66 10.84
N ASP A 73 -5.48 8.33 11.91
CA ASP A 73 -6.83 8.76 12.24
C ASP A 73 -6.95 9.03 13.74
N PRO A 74 -7.96 9.77 14.22
CA PRO A 74 -8.04 10.19 15.64
C PRO A 74 -8.05 9.04 16.67
N TRP A 75 -8.38 7.83 16.27
CA TRP A 75 -8.39 6.64 17.15
C TRP A 75 -7.09 5.84 17.11
N PHE A 76 -6.06 6.31 16.38
CA PHE A 76 -4.72 5.71 16.35
C PHE A 76 -3.79 6.44 17.30
N THR A 77 -2.80 5.71 17.79
CA THR A 77 -1.64 6.27 18.50
C THR A 77 -0.64 6.90 17.53
N VAL A 78 0.26 7.70 18.06
CA VAL A 78 1.55 8.03 17.45
C VAL A 78 2.38 6.77 17.34
N GLU A 79 3.08 6.56 16.24
CA GLU A 79 4.00 5.44 16.04
C GLU A 79 5.44 5.94 15.95
N ALA A 80 6.31 5.43 16.83
CA ALA A 80 7.74 5.69 16.81
C ALA A 80 8.51 4.44 16.41
N TRP A 81 9.45 4.58 15.46
CA TRP A 81 10.36 3.51 15.05
C TRP A 81 11.70 3.67 15.75
N ILE A 82 12.13 2.62 16.43
CA ILE A 82 13.33 2.59 17.24
C ILE A 82 14.34 1.64 16.63
N ASP A 83 15.54 2.14 16.39
CA ASP A 83 16.67 1.39 15.81
C ASP A 83 17.65 0.99 16.91
N HIS A 84 17.74 -0.30 17.18
CA HIS A 84 18.66 -0.90 18.15
C HIS A 84 20.09 -1.15 17.56
N GLY A 85 20.34 -0.66 16.33
CA GLY A 85 21.62 -0.84 15.66
C GLY A 85 21.83 -2.21 15.01
N LYS A 86 21.06 -3.21 15.39
CA LYS A 86 21.06 -4.56 14.80
C LYS A 86 19.62 -5.06 14.64
N GLY A 87 19.35 -5.74 13.54
CA GLY A 87 18.04 -6.30 13.25
C GLY A 87 17.01 -5.29 12.72
N ALA A 88 15.75 -5.66 12.82
CA ALA A 88 14.65 -4.79 12.42
C ALA A 88 14.32 -3.77 13.52
N PRO A 89 13.78 -2.60 13.17
CA PRO A 89 13.31 -1.63 14.16
C PRO A 89 12.21 -2.19 15.05
N GLU A 90 12.10 -1.66 16.24
CA GLU A 90 10.95 -1.84 17.13
C GLU A 90 9.95 -0.70 16.92
N ARG A 91 8.67 -0.96 17.15
CA ARG A 91 7.62 0.05 17.20
C ARG A 91 7.24 0.35 18.64
N ILE A 92 7.19 1.65 18.98
CA ILE A 92 6.64 2.15 20.23
C ILE A 92 5.42 2.99 19.90
N TYR A 93 4.31 2.72 20.57
CA TYR A 93 3.06 3.44 20.43
C TYR A 93 2.90 4.43 21.58
N VAL A 94 2.48 5.66 21.27
CA VAL A 94 2.36 6.75 22.23
C VAL A 94 0.97 7.37 22.10
N ASP A 95 0.27 7.56 23.23
CA ASP A 95 -1.02 8.25 23.26
C ASP A 95 -0.83 9.73 22.82
N PRO A 96 -1.56 10.19 21.79
CA PRO A 96 -1.37 11.52 21.23
C PRO A 96 -1.63 12.66 22.23
N TRP A 97 -2.49 12.47 23.22
CA TRP A 97 -2.88 13.51 24.19
C TRP A 97 -2.00 13.55 25.43
N THR A 98 -1.66 12.37 25.95
CA THR A 98 -0.93 12.27 27.22
C THR A 98 0.57 12.08 27.05
N ALA A 99 1.04 11.81 25.84
CA ALA A 99 2.41 11.39 25.55
C ALA A 99 2.86 10.17 26.41
N GLN A 100 1.92 9.32 26.82
CA GLN A 100 2.25 8.08 27.52
C GLN A 100 2.42 6.93 26.51
N VAL A 101 3.40 6.07 26.76
CA VAL A 101 3.59 4.87 25.95
C VAL A 101 2.45 3.89 26.23
N THR A 102 1.71 3.54 25.19
CA THR A 102 0.60 2.57 25.25
C THR A 102 1.07 1.13 25.05
N GLY A 103 2.23 0.95 24.42
CA GLY A 103 2.85 -0.36 24.26
C GLY A 103 3.97 -0.38 23.23
N ARG A 104 4.51 -1.58 23.03
CA ARG A 104 5.61 -1.87 22.10
C ARG A 104 5.22 -3.02 21.20
N HIS A 105 5.75 -3.05 19.99
CA HIS A 105 5.51 -4.14 19.05
C HIS A 105 6.74 -4.41 18.19
N SER A 106 6.89 -5.65 17.78
CA SER A 106 7.93 -6.05 16.84
C SER A 106 7.72 -5.39 15.46
N TRP A 107 8.73 -5.48 14.62
CA TRP A 107 8.64 -5.00 13.23
C TRP A 107 7.61 -5.75 12.40
N ALA A 108 7.40 -7.04 12.69
CA ALA A 108 6.41 -7.88 12.03
C ALA A 108 4.99 -7.49 12.45
N ASN A 109 4.13 -7.17 11.49
CA ASN A 109 2.72 -6.85 11.69
C ASN A 109 1.89 -7.19 10.45
N VAL A 110 0.56 -7.04 10.52
CA VAL A 110 -0.37 -7.35 9.42
C VAL A 110 -0.13 -6.46 8.21
N HIS A 111 0.13 -5.16 8.42
CA HIS A 111 0.45 -4.22 7.34
C HIS A 111 1.68 -4.68 6.55
N ARG A 112 2.78 -5.02 7.23
CA ARG A 112 3.97 -5.53 6.53
C ARG A 112 3.68 -6.83 5.80
N PHE A 113 2.99 -7.75 6.43
CA PHE A 113 2.62 -9.02 5.81
C PHE A 113 1.83 -8.80 4.52
N LEU A 114 0.69 -8.10 4.59
CA LEU A 114 -0.17 -7.86 3.43
C LEU A 114 0.56 -7.07 2.33
N ARG A 115 1.29 -6.04 2.70
CA ARG A 115 2.03 -5.22 1.76
C ARG A 115 3.14 -6.00 1.06
N GLN A 116 3.93 -6.79 1.77
CA GLN A 116 5.05 -7.52 1.18
C GLN A 116 4.58 -8.69 0.34
N VAL A 117 3.57 -9.44 0.78
CA VAL A 117 3.01 -10.54 -0.01
C VAL A 117 2.38 -10.02 -1.30
N HIS A 118 1.65 -8.89 -1.25
CA HIS A 118 1.07 -8.29 -2.45
C HIS A 118 2.13 -7.71 -3.39
N ARG A 119 3.10 -6.99 -2.84
CA ARG A 119 4.07 -6.22 -3.63
C ARG A 119 5.13 -7.09 -4.29
N HIS A 120 5.65 -8.11 -3.60
CA HIS A 120 6.78 -8.90 -4.08
C HIS A 120 6.79 -10.36 -3.61
N LEU A 121 5.68 -10.92 -3.10
CA LEU A 121 5.56 -12.33 -2.70
C LEU A 121 6.62 -12.78 -1.66
N MET A 122 7.03 -11.91 -0.75
CA MET A 122 8.14 -12.16 0.19
C MET A 122 9.49 -12.48 -0.50
N LEU A 123 9.57 -12.40 -1.82
CA LEU A 123 10.81 -12.57 -2.59
C LEU A 123 11.70 -11.32 -2.50
N PRO A 124 12.99 -11.40 -2.83
CA PRO A 124 13.82 -10.22 -3.00
C PRO A 124 13.16 -9.22 -3.95
N THR A 125 13.15 -7.94 -3.59
CA THR A 125 12.39 -6.88 -4.30
C THR A 125 12.73 -6.80 -5.78
N LYS A 126 14.01 -7.02 -6.15
CA LYS A 126 14.49 -7.04 -7.55
C LYS A 126 13.82 -8.12 -8.42
N ILE A 127 13.29 -9.19 -7.83
CA ILE A 127 12.63 -10.29 -8.52
C ILE A 127 11.12 -10.20 -8.32
N GLY A 128 10.69 -10.02 -7.08
CA GLY A 128 9.28 -10.09 -6.73
C GLY A 128 8.45 -8.93 -7.29
N ILE A 129 8.99 -7.69 -7.28
CA ILE A 129 8.23 -6.54 -7.78
C ILE A 129 7.98 -6.64 -9.30
N PRO A 130 8.98 -6.88 -10.18
CA PRO A 130 8.71 -7.07 -11.60
C PRO A 130 7.74 -8.23 -11.88
N LEU A 131 7.85 -9.34 -11.13
CA LEU A 131 6.95 -10.48 -11.28
C LEU A 131 5.49 -10.10 -11.00
N VAL A 132 5.22 -9.43 -9.89
CA VAL A 132 3.86 -9.01 -9.52
C VAL A 132 3.36 -7.91 -10.46
N CYS A 133 4.17 -6.90 -10.74
CA CYS A 133 3.79 -5.78 -11.60
C CYS A 133 3.54 -6.23 -13.06
N SER A 134 4.16 -7.31 -13.54
CA SER A 134 3.87 -7.87 -14.86
C SER A 134 2.40 -8.28 -15.05
N LEU A 135 1.69 -8.61 -13.96
CA LEU A 135 0.24 -8.90 -14.01
C LEU A 135 -0.59 -7.69 -14.44
N ALA A 136 -0.08 -6.47 -14.28
CA ALA A 136 -0.76 -5.26 -14.75
C ALA A 136 -0.91 -5.24 -16.27
N LEU A 137 0.03 -5.83 -17.02
CA LEU A 137 -0.10 -6.02 -18.48
C LEU A 137 -1.27 -6.92 -18.82
N LEU A 138 -1.48 -7.99 -18.02
CA LEU A 138 -2.62 -8.89 -18.21
C LEU A 138 -3.95 -8.19 -17.88
N LEU A 139 -3.97 -7.35 -16.84
CA LEU A 139 -5.15 -6.54 -16.52
C LEU A 139 -5.46 -5.57 -17.67
N ALA A 140 -4.46 -4.89 -18.23
CA ALA A 140 -4.64 -3.99 -19.36
C ALA A 140 -5.17 -4.74 -20.60
N VAL A 141 -4.60 -5.88 -20.93
CA VAL A 141 -5.10 -6.74 -22.05
C VAL A 141 -6.52 -7.22 -21.77
N SER A 142 -6.84 -7.60 -20.53
CA SER A 142 -8.18 -8.04 -20.14
C SER A 142 -9.19 -6.89 -20.23
N LEU A 143 -8.82 -5.68 -19.82
CA LEU A 143 -9.65 -4.49 -19.94
C LEU A 143 -9.98 -4.19 -21.41
N VAL A 144 -8.95 -4.05 -22.24
CA VAL A 144 -9.12 -3.73 -23.68
C VAL A 144 -9.94 -4.80 -24.37
N SER A 145 -9.59 -6.08 -24.17
CA SER A 145 -10.32 -7.19 -24.81
C SER A 145 -11.77 -7.29 -24.31
N GLY A 146 -12.04 -6.97 -23.05
CA GLY A 146 -13.39 -6.90 -22.49
C GLY A 146 -14.26 -5.86 -23.20
N VAL A 147 -13.74 -4.63 -23.32
CA VAL A 147 -14.41 -3.52 -23.99
C VAL A 147 -14.64 -3.81 -25.49
N VAL A 148 -13.62 -4.32 -26.17
CA VAL A 148 -13.72 -4.65 -27.61
C VAL A 148 -14.72 -5.78 -27.88
N THR A 149 -14.74 -6.79 -27.02
CA THR A 149 -15.65 -7.93 -27.15
C THR A 149 -17.10 -7.54 -26.88
N TYR A 150 -17.33 -6.61 -25.95
CA TYR A 150 -18.66 -6.15 -25.58
C TYR A 150 -18.97 -4.79 -26.25
N LYS A 151 -19.16 -4.80 -27.59
CA LYS A 151 -19.29 -3.63 -28.45
C LYS A 151 -20.28 -2.55 -28.01
N LYS A 152 -21.32 -2.89 -27.24
CA LYS A 152 -22.32 -1.95 -26.72
C LYS A 152 -22.29 -1.94 -25.19
N TRP A 153 -21.08 -1.91 -24.60
CA TRP A 153 -20.82 -2.01 -23.18
C TRP A 153 -21.62 -0.97 -22.33
N TRP A 154 -21.79 0.25 -22.83
CA TRP A 154 -22.54 1.31 -22.14
C TRP A 154 -24.02 0.94 -21.90
N ARG A 155 -24.64 0.07 -22.71
CA ARG A 155 -26.01 -0.43 -22.49
C ARG A 155 -26.11 -1.48 -21.38
N GLY A 156 -24.99 -1.97 -20.92
CA GLY A 156 -24.91 -2.98 -19.88
C GLY A 156 -24.87 -2.47 -18.45
N PHE A 157 -24.60 -1.16 -18.25
CA PHE A 157 -24.38 -0.58 -16.91
C PHE A 157 -25.55 -0.77 -15.94
N PHE A 158 -26.79 -0.65 -16.42
CA PHE A 158 -28.01 -0.76 -15.62
C PHE A 158 -28.77 -2.06 -15.85
N ARG A 159 -28.18 -2.99 -16.60
CA ARG A 159 -28.81 -4.27 -16.88
C ARG A 159 -28.54 -5.24 -15.73
N MET A 160 -29.55 -5.41 -14.88
CA MET A 160 -29.49 -6.29 -13.70
C MET A 160 -29.19 -7.75 -14.07
N PRO A 161 -28.53 -8.51 -13.18
CA PRO A 161 -28.31 -9.94 -13.34
C PRO A 161 -29.65 -10.70 -13.34
N ARG A 162 -29.74 -11.70 -14.20
CA ARG A 162 -30.92 -12.57 -14.31
C ARG A 162 -30.74 -13.81 -13.43
N GLY A 163 -31.72 -14.14 -12.63
CA GLY A 163 -31.75 -15.36 -11.83
C GLY A 163 -32.06 -16.62 -12.66
N GLY A 164 -32.20 -17.76 -11.98
CA GLY A 164 -32.70 -19.02 -12.52
C GLY A 164 -31.65 -20.03 -13.01
N ASP A 165 -30.53 -19.58 -13.61
CA ASP A 165 -29.42 -20.44 -14.05
C ASP A 165 -28.09 -19.90 -13.52
N GLY A 166 -27.37 -20.71 -12.74
CA GLY A 166 -26.10 -20.32 -12.11
C GLY A 166 -25.06 -19.82 -13.10
N ARG A 167 -24.99 -20.40 -14.31
CA ARG A 167 -24.06 -19.94 -15.36
C ARG A 167 -24.45 -18.56 -15.88
N ARG A 168 -25.74 -18.31 -16.08
CA ARG A 168 -26.27 -17.02 -16.54
C ARG A 168 -26.04 -15.96 -15.48
N LEU A 169 -26.35 -16.26 -14.22
CA LEU A 169 -26.13 -15.37 -13.10
C LEU A 169 -24.64 -14.99 -12.97
N THR A 170 -23.74 -15.98 -12.97
CA THR A 170 -22.29 -15.73 -12.90
C THR A 170 -21.80 -14.88 -14.07
N GLY A 171 -22.30 -15.11 -15.29
CA GLY A 171 -21.95 -14.31 -16.47
C GLY A 171 -22.47 -12.89 -16.40
N ASP A 172 -23.70 -12.70 -15.91
CA ASP A 172 -24.30 -11.39 -15.75
C ASP A 172 -23.62 -10.59 -14.62
N LEU A 173 -23.24 -11.22 -13.50
CA LEU A 173 -22.46 -10.62 -12.41
C LEU A 173 -21.07 -10.20 -12.88
N HIS A 174 -20.35 -11.10 -13.54
CA HIS A 174 -19.01 -10.79 -14.09
C HIS A 174 -19.06 -9.57 -15.04
N ARG A 175 -20.09 -9.52 -15.90
CA ARG A 175 -20.30 -8.37 -16.80
C ARG A 175 -20.57 -7.09 -16.03
N LEU A 176 -21.49 -7.10 -15.06
CA LEU A 176 -21.89 -5.92 -14.30
C LEU A 176 -20.72 -5.37 -13.47
N LEU A 177 -20.05 -6.25 -12.71
CA LEU A 177 -18.85 -5.88 -11.96
C LEU A 177 -17.77 -5.33 -12.87
N GLY A 178 -17.55 -5.96 -14.04
CA GLY A 178 -16.58 -5.50 -15.03
C GLY A 178 -16.88 -4.11 -15.57
N LEU A 179 -18.15 -3.79 -15.83
CA LEU A 179 -18.54 -2.47 -16.33
C LEU A 179 -18.39 -1.39 -15.25
N TRP A 180 -18.83 -1.66 -14.05
CA TRP A 180 -18.73 -0.69 -12.94
C TRP A 180 -17.29 -0.45 -12.50
N SER A 181 -16.43 -1.47 -12.64
CA SER A 181 -15.00 -1.39 -12.27
C SER A 181 -14.09 -0.98 -13.42
N LEU A 182 -14.59 -0.64 -14.61
CA LEU A 182 -13.75 -0.30 -15.79
C LEU A 182 -12.69 0.75 -15.47
N TRP A 183 -13.10 1.85 -14.86
CA TRP A 183 -12.22 2.94 -14.48
C TRP A 183 -11.15 2.49 -13.47
N PHE A 184 -11.57 1.67 -12.50
CA PHE A 184 -10.68 1.20 -11.44
C PHE A 184 -9.67 0.17 -11.97
N VAL A 185 -10.11 -0.77 -12.82
CA VAL A 185 -9.20 -1.70 -13.52
C VAL A 185 -8.18 -0.95 -14.36
N ALA A 186 -8.61 0.11 -15.08
CA ALA A 186 -7.71 0.98 -15.83
C ALA A 186 -6.69 1.66 -14.92
N LEU A 187 -7.13 2.23 -13.80
CA LEU A 187 -6.28 2.90 -12.81
C LEU A 187 -5.22 1.93 -12.24
N ILE A 188 -5.65 0.75 -11.78
CA ILE A 188 -4.76 -0.26 -11.20
C ILE A 188 -3.79 -0.82 -12.25
N ALA A 189 -4.26 -1.03 -13.47
CA ALA A 189 -3.39 -1.46 -14.58
C ALA A 189 -2.34 -0.40 -14.92
N LEU A 190 -2.72 0.86 -15.04
CA LEU A 190 -1.79 1.95 -15.37
C LEU A 190 -0.75 2.17 -14.26
N THR A 191 -1.17 2.22 -13.00
CA THR A 191 -0.25 2.38 -11.86
C THR A 191 0.66 1.16 -11.70
N GLY A 192 0.14 -0.06 -11.93
CA GLY A 192 0.95 -1.28 -11.91
C GLY A 192 1.96 -1.36 -13.06
N ILE A 193 1.60 -0.92 -14.27
CA ILE A 193 2.53 -0.79 -15.40
C ILE A 193 3.59 0.28 -15.08
N TRP A 194 3.21 1.39 -14.44
CA TRP A 194 4.15 2.40 -14.01
C TRP A 194 5.20 1.82 -13.05
N TYR A 195 4.78 1.07 -12.04
CA TYR A 195 5.71 0.38 -11.13
C TYR A 195 6.61 -0.64 -11.86
N LEU A 196 6.08 -1.30 -12.89
CA LEU A 196 6.91 -2.19 -13.72
C LEU A 196 8.00 -1.39 -14.44
N VAL A 197 7.67 -0.25 -15.04
CA VAL A 197 8.63 0.65 -15.71
C VAL A 197 9.68 1.12 -14.71
N GLU A 198 9.29 1.57 -13.52
CA GLU A 198 10.22 2.01 -12.48
C GLU A 198 11.20 0.90 -12.05
N THR A 199 10.70 -0.32 -11.86
CA THR A 199 11.55 -1.45 -11.44
C THR A 199 12.49 -1.95 -12.52
N LEU A 200 12.19 -1.67 -13.78
CA LEU A 200 13.04 -1.98 -14.93
C LEU A 200 14.04 -0.87 -15.28
N GLY A 201 14.19 0.12 -14.40
CA GLY A 201 15.17 1.21 -14.54
C GLY A 201 14.58 2.56 -14.96
N GLY A 202 13.26 2.64 -15.18
CA GLY A 202 12.56 3.89 -15.50
C GLY A 202 12.13 4.69 -14.26
N ASN A 203 12.80 4.53 -13.12
CA ASN A 203 12.46 5.27 -11.91
C ASN A 203 12.85 6.74 -11.98
N ALA A 204 11.97 7.61 -11.49
CA ALA A 204 12.25 9.03 -11.39
C ALA A 204 13.35 9.31 -10.36
N ALA A 205 14.18 10.30 -10.63
CA ALA A 205 15.19 10.74 -9.68
C ALA A 205 14.54 11.31 -8.42
N VAL A 206 14.89 10.79 -7.26
CA VAL A 206 14.43 11.33 -5.97
C VAL A 206 15.35 12.49 -5.57
N PRO A 207 14.81 13.66 -5.18
CA PRO A 207 15.61 14.75 -4.68
C PRO A 207 16.48 14.28 -3.49
N LYS A 208 17.78 14.54 -3.54
CA LYS A 208 18.71 14.19 -2.45
C LYS A 208 18.73 15.30 -1.43
N LEU A 209 18.56 14.94 -0.16
CA LEU A 209 18.79 15.86 0.95
C LEU A 209 20.29 15.95 1.24
N PRO A 210 20.81 17.14 1.61
CA PRO A 210 22.18 17.30 2.03
C PRO A 210 22.51 16.41 3.23
N LYS A 211 23.75 15.94 3.30
CA LYS A 211 24.24 15.26 4.49
C LYS A 211 24.47 16.29 5.61
N ILE A 212 24.08 15.94 6.81
CA ILE A 212 24.19 16.77 8.02
C ILE A 212 25.12 16.02 8.98
N ALA A 213 25.90 16.78 9.77
CA ALA A 213 26.79 16.16 10.76
C ALA A 213 26.01 15.36 11.80
N ALA A 214 26.51 14.19 12.16
CA ALA A 214 25.85 13.29 13.09
C ALA A 214 25.63 13.98 14.46
N ALA A 215 24.36 13.98 14.90
CA ALA A 215 23.93 14.49 16.19
C ALA A 215 22.88 13.56 16.80
N PRO A 216 22.76 13.50 18.14
CA PRO A 216 21.65 12.79 18.76
C PRO A 216 20.30 13.32 18.30
N ALA A 217 19.32 12.44 18.16
CA ALA A 217 17.96 12.85 17.81
C ALA A 217 17.42 13.86 18.83
N PRO A 218 16.99 15.05 18.41
CA PRO A 218 16.40 16.02 19.33
C PRO A 218 15.02 15.52 19.80
N VAL A 219 14.73 15.69 21.07
CA VAL A 219 13.44 15.39 21.70
C VAL A 219 12.95 16.58 22.52
N GLY A 220 11.75 16.53 23.07
CA GLY A 220 11.17 17.56 23.91
C GLY A 220 11.13 18.93 23.20
N GLU A 221 11.31 20.00 23.97
CA GLU A 221 11.27 21.37 23.45
C GLU A 221 12.25 21.65 22.32
N ARG A 222 13.38 20.94 22.27
CA ARG A 222 14.34 21.11 21.17
C ARG A 222 13.74 20.70 19.84
N LEU A 223 13.01 19.59 19.77
CA LEU A 223 12.32 19.16 18.57
C LEU A 223 11.20 20.12 18.20
N ASP A 224 10.43 20.60 19.19
CA ASP A 224 9.33 21.55 18.96
C ASP A 224 9.84 22.87 18.38
N ARG A 225 11.02 23.37 18.85
CA ARG A 225 11.66 24.55 18.25
C ARG A 225 12.08 24.33 16.80
N LEU A 226 12.65 23.17 16.47
CA LEU A 226 13.01 22.84 15.07
C LEU A 226 11.77 22.71 14.18
N MET A 227 10.68 22.16 14.73
CA MET A 227 9.41 22.10 14.01
C MET A 227 8.81 23.50 13.75
N ALA A 228 8.93 24.42 14.71
CA ALA A 228 8.50 25.80 14.50
C ALA A 228 9.25 26.45 13.32
N LEU A 229 10.57 26.23 13.22
CA LEU A 229 11.38 26.67 12.07
C LEU A 229 10.91 26.03 10.75
N ALA A 230 10.62 24.72 10.76
CA ALA A 230 10.12 24.04 9.58
C ALA A 230 8.77 24.62 9.12
N ARG A 231 7.86 24.91 10.05
CA ARG A 231 6.57 25.56 9.77
C ARG A 231 6.72 27.02 9.30
N GLN A 232 7.73 27.74 9.74
CA GLN A 232 8.04 29.08 9.20
C GLN A 232 8.52 28.99 7.75
N ALA A 233 9.33 27.98 7.42
CA ALA A 233 9.82 27.75 6.05
C ALA A 233 8.71 27.29 5.09
N ASP A 234 7.79 26.46 5.55
CA ASP A 234 6.60 26.06 4.82
C ASP A 234 5.35 26.10 5.72
N PRO A 235 4.65 27.24 5.80
CA PRO A 235 3.46 27.39 6.64
C PRO A 235 2.28 26.48 6.28
N LYS A 236 2.30 25.89 5.07
CA LYS A 236 1.27 24.97 4.61
C LYS A 236 1.63 23.51 4.84
N LEU A 237 2.82 23.21 5.35
CA LEU A 237 3.26 21.83 5.59
C LEU A 237 2.48 21.23 6.76
N ASP A 238 1.56 20.33 6.45
CA ASP A 238 0.92 19.42 7.39
C ASP A 238 1.88 18.26 7.69
N ILE A 239 2.65 18.39 8.77
CA ILE A 239 3.70 17.45 9.16
C ILE A 239 3.04 16.15 9.61
N ARG A 240 3.36 15.04 8.94
CA ARG A 240 2.85 13.68 9.22
C ARG A 240 3.93 12.70 9.65
N GLU A 241 5.17 13.01 9.30
CA GLU A 241 6.33 12.18 9.61
C GLU A 241 7.51 13.07 9.98
N ILE A 242 8.24 12.69 11.03
CA ILE A 242 9.56 13.23 11.34
C ILE A 242 10.57 12.11 11.22
N ARG A 243 11.57 12.32 10.38
CA ARG A 243 12.64 11.33 10.15
C ARG A 243 13.95 11.84 10.73
N PHE A 244 14.55 11.05 11.59
CA PHE A 244 15.88 11.30 12.15
C PHE A 244 16.90 10.53 11.34
N THR A 245 17.70 11.21 10.52
CA THR A 245 18.63 10.56 9.61
C THR A 245 19.83 9.98 10.38
N LYS A 246 20.50 8.98 9.78
CA LYS A 246 21.72 8.41 10.38
C LYS A 246 22.85 9.44 10.46
N ASP A 247 22.84 10.42 9.56
CA ASP A 247 23.81 11.52 9.50
C ASP A 247 23.40 12.72 10.40
N GLY A 248 22.44 12.53 11.33
CA GLY A 248 22.06 13.49 12.37
C GLY A 248 21.02 14.53 11.98
N GLY A 249 20.58 14.58 10.75
CA GLY A 249 19.55 15.53 10.31
C GLY A 249 18.15 15.20 10.79
N VAL A 250 17.30 16.21 10.90
CA VAL A 250 15.87 16.09 11.16
C VAL A 250 15.10 16.53 9.92
N VAL A 251 14.26 15.64 9.41
CA VAL A 251 13.45 15.90 8.21
C VAL A 251 11.98 15.83 8.58
N PHE A 252 11.28 16.93 8.38
CA PHE A 252 9.83 17.07 8.55
C PHE A 252 9.17 16.83 7.21
N LEU A 253 8.31 15.81 7.11
CA LEU A 253 7.65 15.40 5.88
C LEU A 253 6.14 15.45 6.07
N GLY A 254 5.42 15.69 4.97
CA GLY A 254 3.96 15.74 5.04
C GLY A 254 3.29 16.23 3.77
N GLN A 255 2.05 16.65 3.89
CA GLN A 255 1.29 17.24 2.80
C GLN A 255 1.43 18.76 2.82
N SER A 256 1.45 19.37 1.64
CA SER A 256 1.46 20.82 1.46
C SER A 256 0.55 21.22 0.30
N SER A 257 0.97 22.14 -0.54
CA SER A 257 0.15 22.65 -1.65
C SER A 257 0.01 21.70 -2.85
N ALA A 258 0.90 20.72 -2.99
CA ALA A 258 0.83 19.73 -4.07
C ALA A 258 -0.13 18.59 -3.70
N TRP A 259 -1.17 18.40 -4.52
CA TRP A 259 -2.15 17.32 -4.32
C TRP A 259 -1.69 16.01 -4.97
N LEU A 260 -2.11 14.87 -4.45
CA LEU A 260 -1.77 13.52 -4.95
C LEU A 260 -0.24 13.29 -5.02
N VAL A 261 0.46 13.56 -3.95
CA VAL A 261 1.87 13.20 -3.78
C VAL A 261 2.06 12.44 -2.48
N ARG A 262 3.13 11.65 -2.41
CA ARG A 262 3.59 11.06 -1.14
C ARG A 262 4.10 12.16 -0.21
N ASP A 263 4.03 11.94 1.10
CA ASP A 263 4.48 12.92 2.10
C ASP A 263 5.93 13.36 1.89
N ARG A 264 6.79 12.47 1.38
CA ARG A 264 8.20 12.75 1.07
C ARG A 264 8.43 13.80 -0.02
N ALA A 265 7.41 14.11 -0.81
CA ALA A 265 7.51 15.13 -1.86
C ALA A 265 7.55 16.55 -1.30
N ASN A 266 7.05 16.73 -0.07
CA ASN A 266 7.13 17.98 0.66
C ASN A 266 7.94 17.72 1.93
N ALA A 267 9.07 18.40 2.07
CA ALA A 267 9.95 18.19 3.20
C ALA A 267 10.71 19.46 3.56
N VAL A 268 10.96 19.63 4.85
CA VAL A 268 11.91 20.61 5.37
C VAL A 268 12.95 19.85 6.18
N ALA A 269 14.21 19.95 5.77
CA ALA A 269 15.35 19.35 6.46
C ALA A 269 16.07 20.41 7.28
N VAL A 270 16.33 20.11 8.55
CA VAL A 270 16.96 21.02 9.50
C VAL A 270 18.17 20.34 10.11
N ASP A 271 19.27 21.10 10.23
CA ASP A 271 20.41 20.71 11.03
C ASP A 271 20.09 20.98 12.52
N PRO A 272 19.96 19.96 13.36
CA PRO A 272 19.59 20.16 14.76
C PRO A 272 20.70 20.81 15.60
N ALA A 273 21.97 20.79 15.15
CA ALA A 273 23.06 21.41 15.90
C ALA A 273 23.07 22.94 15.73
N THR A 274 22.82 23.41 14.53
CA THR A 274 22.87 24.85 14.18
C THR A 274 21.49 25.49 14.07
N ALA A 275 20.40 24.68 14.07
CA ALA A 275 19.04 25.10 13.79
C ALA A 275 18.88 25.79 12.41
N ILE A 276 19.72 25.41 11.42
CA ILE A 276 19.66 25.94 10.07
C ILE A 276 18.83 24.99 9.18
N ILE A 277 17.97 25.58 8.37
CA ILE A 277 17.25 24.84 7.31
C ILE A 277 18.24 24.54 6.19
N VAL A 278 18.52 23.27 5.94
CA VAL A 278 19.51 22.83 4.95
C VAL A 278 18.87 22.45 3.62
N ALA A 279 17.59 22.14 3.60
CA ALA A 279 16.83 21.90 2.37
C ALA A 279 15.33 22.08 2.58
N ARG A 280 14.65 22.49 1.52
CA ARG A 280 13.20 22.47 1.39
C ARG A 280 12.84 21.80 0.08
N LEU A 281 11.91 20.85 0.14
CA LEU A 281 11.30 20.21 -1.03
C LEU A 281 9.83 20.60 -1.10
N ASP A 282 9.38 20.95 -2.30
CA ASP A 282 7.98 21.28 -2.58
C ASP A 282 7.49 20.38 -3.72
N GLY A 283 6.41 19.67 -3.51
CA GLY A 283 5.83 18.79 -4.52
C GLY A 283 5.39 19.50 -5.81
N ARG A 284 5.31 20.85 -5.81
CA ARG A 284 5.01 21.65 -7.00
C ARG A 284 6.22 21.80 -7.92
N ASP A 285 7.44 21.68 -7.40
CA ASP A 285 8.69 21.83 -8.14
C ASP A 285 9.13 20.54 -8.85
N LEU A 286 8.36 19.47 -8.67
CA LEU A 286 8.62 18.19 -9.31
C LEU A 286 8.40 18.27 -10.83
N ASN A 287 9.33 17.71 -11.60
CA ASN A 287 9.13 17.53 -13.04
C ASN A 287 8.02 16.49 -13.33
N ALA A 288 7.58 16.41 -14.59
CA ALA A 288 6.47 15.52 -14.98
C ALA A 288 6.71 14.05 -14.59
N HIS A 289 7.93 13.53 -14.79
CA HIS A 289 8.29 12.16 -14.44
C HIS A 289 8.19 11.91 -12.93
N GLN A 290 8.80 12.80 -12.12
CA GLN A 290 8.71 12.75 -10.66
C GLN A 290 7.26 12.88 -10.18
N ARG A 291 6.49 13.77 -10.82
CA ARG A 291 5.08 13.98 -10.48
C ARG A 291 4.22 12.73 -10.70
N ILE A 292 4.38 12.04 -11.82
CA ILE A 292 3.68 10.78 -12.09
C ILE A 292 4.08 9.71 -11.07
N SER A 293 5.38 9.60 -10.78
CA SER A 293 5.92 8.67 -9.79
C SER A 293 5.34 8.90 -8.38
N GLU A 294 5.24 10.18 -7.96
CA GLU A 294 4.66 10.53 -6.66
C GLU A 294 3.14 10.32 -6.60
N MET A 295 2.43 10.49 -7.73
CA MET A 295 0.97 10.26 -7.82
C MET A 295 0.60 8.78 -7.85
N ALA A 296 1.48 7.90 -8.33
CA ALA A 296 1.17 6.48 -8.49
C ALA A 296 0.77 5.82 -7.17
N ASP A 297 1.47 6.09 -6.07
CA ASP A 297 1.18 5.49 -4.76
C ASP A 297 -0.20 5.91 -4.21
N PRO A 298 -0.53 7.21 -4.00
CA PRO A 298 -1.83 7.58 -3.47
C PRO A 298 -2.99 7.13 -4.35
N LEU A 299 -2.81 7.08 -5.68
CA LEU A 299 -3.82 6.56 -6.60
C LEU A 299 -3.96 5.04 -6.54
N HIS A 300 -2.87 4.31 -6.40
CA HIS A 300 -2.91 2.85 -6.30
C HIS A 300 -3.52 2.37 -4.98
N PHE A 301 -3.17 3.03 -3.87
CA PHE A 301 -3.59 2.64 -2.52
C PHE A 301 -4.88 3.31 -2.05
N GLY A 302 -5.35 4.37 -2.72
CA GLY A 302 -6.54 5.12 -2.30
C GLY A 302 -6.36 5.90 -1.01
N THR A 303 -5.14 6.36 -0.69
CA THR A 303 -4.83 7.01 0.59
C THR A 303 -5.10 8.52 0.63
N PHE A 304 -5.49 9.11 -0.50
CA PHE A 304 -5.60 10.57 -0.67
C PHE A 304 -6.87 11.21 -0.07
N GLY A 305 -7.87 10.44 0.31
CA GLY A 305 -9.13 10.92 0.90
C GLY A 305 -9.52 10.19 2.19
N GLY A 306 -8.53 9.71 2.95
CA GLY A 306 -8.73 9.01 4.22
C GLY A 306 -9.54 7.73 4.08
N ILE A 307 -10.34 7.43 5.11
CA ILE A 307 -11.12 6.18 5.19
C ILE A 307 -12.12 6.01 4.04
N TRP A 308 -12.69 7.10 3.50
CA TRP A 308 -13.70 7.03 2.44
C TRP A 308 -13.12 6.56 1.11
N THR A 309 -11.96 7.05 0.72
CA THR A 309 -11.31 6.56 -0.50
C THR A 309 -10.79 5.15 -0.32
N LYS A 310 -10.26 4.79 0.86
CA LYS A 310 -9.92 3.39 1.18
C LYS A 310 -11.13 2.46 1.06
N ALA A 311 -12.29 2.83 1.60
CA ALA A 311 -13.52 2.04 1.49
C ALA A 311 -13.94 1.83 0.02
N LEU A 312 -13.85 2.87 -0.80
CA LEU A 312 -14.13 2.79 -2.23
C LEU A 312 -13.13 1.88 -2.95
N TRP A 313 -11.82 2.00 -2.67
CA TRP A 313 -10.77 1.14 -3.23
C TRP A 313 -10.95 -0.33 -2.81
N PHE A 314 -11.29 -0.57 -1.55
CA PHE A 314 -11.61 -1.92 -1.07
C PHE A 314 -12.79 -2.54 -1.80
N LEU A 315 -13.87 -1.78 -1.99
CA LEU A 315 -15.06 -2.24 -2.71
C LEU A 315 -14.72 -2.64 -4.15
N PHE A 316 -14.01 -1.79 -4.88
CA PHE A 316 -13.61 -2.08 -6.25
C PHE A 316 -12.52 -3.14 -6.35
N GLY A 317 -11.63 -3.23 -5.37
CA GLY A 317 -10.66 -4.32 -5.25
C GLY A 317 -11.35 -5.67 -5.03
N ALA A 318 -12.37 -5.72 -4.16
CA ALA A 318 -13.20 -6.91 -3.97
C ALA A 318 -13.96 -7.28 -5.25
N ALA A 319 -14.49 -6.29 -5.98
CA ALA A 319 -15.11 -6.52 -7.28
C ALA A 319 -14.13 -7.10 -8.31
N MET A 320 -12.90 -6.60 -8.38
CA MET A 320 -11.85 -7.16 -9.25
C MET A 320 -11.49 -8.61 -8.85
N THR A 321 -11.36 -8.89 -7.57
CA THR A 321 -11.11 -10.24 -7.05
C THR A 321 -12.25 -11.18 -7.44
N ALA A 322 -13.51 -10.74 -7.25
CA ALA A 322 -14.69 -11.49 -7.66
C ALA A 322 -14.75 -11.72 -9.18
N MET A 323 -14.29 -10.75 -9.99
CA MET A 323 -14.18 -10.93 -11.44
C MET A 323 -13.15 -11.98 -11.83
N ALA A 324 -12.02 -12.06 -11.15
CA ALA A 324 -11.02 -13.10 -11.41
C ALA A 324 -11.60 -14.51 -11.13
N VAL A 325 -12.32 -14.66 -10.02
CA VAL A 325 -13.00 -15.91 -9.65
C VAL A 325 -14.12 -16.26 -10.63
N THR A 326 -15.04 -15.31 -10.89
CA THR A 326 -16.19 -15.56 -11.79
C THR A 326 -15.77 -15.80 -13.23
N GLY A 327 -14.71 -15.14 -13.70
CA GLY A 327 -14.12 -15.41 -15.03
C GLY A 327 -13.63 -16.86 -15.15
N THR A 328 -12.95 -17.35 -14.12
CA THR A 328 -12.50 -18.74 -14.04
C THR A 328 -13.67 -19.72 -14.02
N MET A 329 -14.71 -19.43 -13.23
CA MET A 329 -15.93 -20.25 -13.16
C MET A 329 -16.66 -20.32 -14.51
N ILE A 330 -16.83 -19.18 -15.20
CA ILE A 330 -17.47 -19.12 -16.53
C ILE A 330 -16.72 -19.99 -17.53
N TYR A 331 -15.39 -19.95 -17.52
CA TYR A 331 -14.59 -20.78 -18.40
C TYR A 331 -14.73 -22.27 -18.07
N ALA A 332 -14.68 -22.64 -16.79
CA ALA A 332 -14.88 -24.02 -16.36
C ALA A 332 -16.25 -24.56 -16.77
N MET A 333 -17.30 -23.78 -16.60
CA MET A 333 -18.67 -24.15 -17.02
C MET A 333 -18.80 -24.26 -18.56
N ARG A 334 -18.02 -23.50 -19.33
CA ARG A 334 -17.96 -23.64 -20.80
C ARG A 334 -17.28 -24.93 -21.18
N LEU A 335 -16.16 -25.28 -20.53
CA LEU A 335 -15.45 -26.56 -20.76
C LEU A 335 -16.35 -27.77 -20.45
N ALA A 336 -17.05 -27.74 -19.31
CA ALA A 336 -17.99 -28.78 -18.92
C ALA A 336 -19.04 -29.05 -20.01
N LYS A 337 -19.62 -27.99 -20.58
CA LYS A 337 -20.62 -28.09 -21.63
C LYS A 337 -20.04 -28.62 -22.96
N ALA A 338 -18.81 -28.18 -23.32
CA ALA A 338 -18.18 -28.55 -24.60
C ALA A 338 -17.71 -29.99 -24.62
N SER A 339 -17.16 -30.47 -23.49
CA SER A 339 -16.54 -31.83 -23.41
C SER A 339 -17.48 -32.89 -22.88
N ARG A 340 -18.74 -32.60 -22.54
CA ARG A 340 -19.64 -33.48 -21.78
C ARG A 340 -18.97 -34.07 -20.52
N ALA A 341 -17.90 -33.42 -20.02
CA ALA A 341 -17.10 -33.95 -18.94
C ALA A 341 -17.88 -33.90 -17.62
N GLN A 342 -17.97 -35.05 -16.97
CA GLN A 342 -18.47 -35.16 -15.60
C GLN A 342 -17.37 -34.68 -14.64
N GLY A 343 -17.70 -33.80 -13.74
CA GLY A 343 -16.78 -33.27 -12.71
C GLY A 343 -17.23 -31.97 -12.09
N SER A 344 -16.68 -31.64 -10.93
CA SER A 344 -16.93 -30.36 -10.28
C SER A 344 -16.37 -29.17 -11.10
N THR A 345 -17.03 -28.01 -11.02
CA THR A 345 -16.57 -26.77 -11.67
C THR A 345 -15.11 -26.45 -11.30
N MET A 346 -14.73 -26.69 -10.04
CA MET A 346 -13.36 -26.53 -9.54
C MET A 346 -12.36 -27.46 -10.23
N GLY A 347 -12.69 -28.75 -10.35
CA GLY A 347 -11.83 -29.74 -11.04
C GLY A 347 -11.65 -29.44 -12.53
N LEU A 348 -12.69 -28.92 -13.19
CA LEU A 348 -12.61 -28.51 -14.60
C LEU A 348 -11.78 -27.22 -14.76
N ALA A 349 -11.89 -26.26 -13.84
CA ALA A 349 -11.04 -25.08 -13.80
C ALA A 349 -9.57 -25.48 -13.64
N TRP A 350 -9.28 -26.36 -12.68
CA TRP A 350 -7.92 -26.87 -12.43
C TRP A 350 -7.31 -27.55 -13.66
N ARG A 351 -8.04 -28.46 -14.31
CA ARG A 351 -7.61 -29.10 -15.55
C ARG A 351 -7.37 -28.07 -16.67
N GLY A 352 -8.24 -27.07 -16.79
CA GLY A 352 -8.10 -26.01 -17.78
C GLY A 352 -6.87 -25.12 -17.57
N MET A 353 -6.46 -24.90 -16.32
CA MET A 353 -5.22 -24.18 -15.98
C MET A 353 -3.95 -24.99 -16.35
N GLY A 354 -4.01 -26.32 -16.21
CA GLY A 354 -2.87 -27.21 -16.46
C GLY A 354 -1.70 -26.92 -15.53
N ILE A 355 -0.47 -26.91 -16.05
CA ILE A 355 0.76 -26.66 -15.26
C ILE A 355 0.73 -25.31 -14.51
N TRP A 356 0.02 -24.31 -15.02
CA TRP A 356 -0.05 -22.99 -14.42
C TRP A 356 -0.76 -22.96 -13.06
N ALA A 357 -1.66 -23.92 -12.80
CA ALA A 357 -2.27 -24.08 -11.49
C ALA A 357 -1.21 -24.44 -10.44
N TYR A 358 -0.33 -25.34 -10.77
CA TYR A 358 0.77 -25.76 -9.88
C TYR A 358 1.80 -24.66 -9.71
N ILE A 359 2.15 -23.92 -10.77
CA ILE A 359 3.06 -22.77 -10.69
C ILE A 359 2.47 -21.69 -9.78
N GLY A 360 1.20 -21.31 -9.98
CA GLY A 360 0.53 -20.32 -9.15
C GLY A 360 0.47 -20.73 -7.68
N LEU A 361 0.11 -22.00 -7.40
CA LEU A 361 0.09 -22.53 -6.04
C LEU A 361 1.50 -22.58 -5.42
N ALA A 362 2.51 -23.00 -6.19
CA ALA A 362 3.89 -23.04 -5.71
C ALA A 362 4.41 -21.65 -5.34
N LEU A 363 4.11 -20.61 -6.13
CA LEU A 363 4.46 -19.23 -5.80
C LEU A 363 3.80 -18.74 -4.50
N ILE A 364 2.53 -19.09 -4.29
CA ILE A 364 1.81 -18.75 -3.05
C ILE A 364 2.42 -19.46 -1.84
N LEU A 365 2.65 -20.77 -1.97
CA LEU A 365 3.27 -21.57 -0.89
C LEU A 365 4.68 -21.08 -0.57
N LEU A 366 5.46 -20.73 -1.58
CA LEU A 366 6.79 -20.14 -1.41
C LEU A 366 6.71 -18.80 -0.67
N ALA A 367 5.79 -17.93 -1.05
CA ALA A 367 5.57 -16.66 -0.36
C ALA A 367 5.25 -16.87 1.12
N LEU A 368 4.37 -17.81 1.43
CA LEU A 368 4.01 -18.16 2.82
C LEU A 368 5.21 -18.73 3.58
N ALA A 369 6.00 -19.61 2.96
CA ALA A 369 7.19 -20.20 3.58
C ALA A 369 8.29 -19.18 3.86
N LEU A 370 8.44 -18.15 3.01
CA LEU A 370 9.42 -17.07 3.18
C LEU A 370 8.97 -16.01 4.18
N THR A 371 7.68 -15.98 4.55
CA THR A 371 7.10 -14.95 5.41
C THR A 371 7.86 -14.69 6.71
N PRO A 372 8.24 -15.71 7.54
CA PRO A 372 8.90 -15.45 8.82
C PRO A 372 10.21 -14.67 8.67
N GLY A 373 11.03 -15.00 7.68
CA GLY A 373 12.28 -14.29 7.39
C GLY A 373 12.07 -12.90 6.80
N ALA A 374 11.10 -12.75 5.91
CA ALA A 374 10.86 -11.47 5.22
C ALA A 374 10.26 -10.40 6.14
N ILE A 375 9.28 -10.74 6.99
CA ILE A 375 8.62 -9.75 7.86
C ILE A 375 9.42 -9.44 9.13
N GLY A 376 10.25 -10.36 9.60
CA GLY A 376 11.11 -10.17 10.77
C GLY A 376 12.44 -9.46 10.48
N GLY A 377 12.85 -9.38 9.22
CA GLY A 377 14.10 -8.74 8.80
C GLY A 377 13.95 -7.24 8.52
N ALA A 378 15.05 -6.49 8.69
CA ALA A 378 15.19 -5.14 8.16
C ALA A 378 15.42 -5.27 6.64
N SER A 379 14.34 -5.26 5.84
CA SER A 379 14.41 -5.28 4.36
C SER A 379 14.28 -3.86 3.80
#